data_285abb5b64f9a647f9715581d8a51b9f
#
_entry.id   285abb5b64f9a647f9715581d8a51b9f
#
_cell.length_a   1.000
_cell.length_b   1.000
_cell.length_c   1.000
_cell.angle_alpha   90.00
_cell.angle_beta   90.00
_cell.angle_gamma   90.00
#
_symmetry.space_group_name_H-M   'P 1'
#
loop_
_entity.id
_entity.type
_entity.pdbx_description
1 polymer ?
#
loop_
_entity_poly.entity_id
_entity_poly.type
_entity_poly.pdbx_seq_one_letter_code
_entity_poly.pdbx_strand_id
1 'polypeptide(L)'
;MISSLANIDVAFKALAPRNADWASILPEICVAGLALFCLLQAMTLPKSVRWLIPTTARIGLALVMIMALQGGTAWNPAEPTSFFAGLTKLSADSAQGFRITFLLSALLTSFLAGRFFKERPAPIADYHHVLLVVTAAFMLLAQSNHFVTLFVSLETAAVGLYVLVGYLRRSQASLEAGVKYLVSGGLSSALLLMGIVLVYGSLGAPGVDSLNFDQINAALAAGKATALTMVGLALILGGAAFKLGAFPFHAWIPDVYQGAPTPTTALLGTASKAAGAFTLLLLVTGPFAPLAPKLAPLLAIAAILTLLAGNLAALATTDVKRVLALSGVSHAGFLLAAIAAVVISGASDGPRLLSIYLIVYAVGTFLVSQALIELPVADDHQRPLLGLRGLLRRSPILASALGFGIGSLAGVPPSIGFFAKLLILLFLAKLHLWWVFGAALLSVAVSIHYYFAILREAVVRPTDDQEEIVPLEVSFTSRFLIGALSAATILGSFLAFRG
;
A
#
# COMPACT_ATOMS: atom_id res chain seq x y z
N MET A 1 11.82 -37.14 34.72
CA MET A 1 10.94 -35.96 34.96
C MET A 1 11.74 -34.69 35.23
N ILE A 2 12.76 -34.68 36.11
CA ILE A 2 13.62 -33.49 36.39
C ILE A 2 14.47 -33.11 35.17
N SER A 3 15.01 -34.07 34.41
CA SER A 3 15.76 -33.83 33.18
C SER A 3 14.90 -33.24 32.04
N SER A 4 13.63 -33.58 32.00
CA SER A 4 12.69 -32.99 31.00
C SER A 4 12.33 -31.54 31.35
N LEU A 5 12.24 -31.17 32.62
CA LEU A 5 12.01 -29.80 33.06
C LEU A 5 13.24 -28.90 32.82
N ALA A 6 14.46 -29.43 33.04
CA ALA A 6 15.68 -28.70 32.70
C ALA A 6 15.81 -28.44 31.20
N ASN A 7 15.42 -29.39 30.34
CA ASN A 7 15.39 -29.19 28.89
C ASN A 7 14.33 -28.18 28.45
N ILE A 8 13.19 -28.10 29.13
CA ILE A 8 12.17 -27.11 28.92
C ILE A 8 12.67 -25.70 29.27
N ASP A 9 13.34 -25.55 30.43
CA ASP A 9 13.89 -24.26 30.88
C ASP A 9 15.00 -23.73 29.93
N VAL A 10 15.86 -24.66 29.44
CA VAL A 10 16.88 -24.33 28.43
C VAL A 10 16.24 -23.92 27.11
N ALA A 11 15.17 -24.61 26.66
CA ALA A 11 14.42 -24.24 25.45
C ALA A 11 13.73 -22.90 25.62
N PHE A 12 13.09 -22.59 26.75
CA PHE A 12 12.49 -21.29 27.03
C PHE A 12 13.52 -20.16 27.06
N LYS A 13 14.70 -20.38 27.64
CA LYS A 13 15.79 -19.38 27.64
C LYS A 13 16.38 -19.17 26.26
N ALA A 14 16.45 -20.22 25.43
CA ALA A 14 16.90 -20.09 24.03
C ALA A 14 15.89 -19.35 23.15
N LEU A 15 14.59 -19.40 23.48
CA LEU A 15 13.50 -18.70 22.78
C LEU A 15 13.23 -17.29 23.34
N ALA A 16 13.81 -16.94 24.50
CA ALA A 16 13.61 -15.62 25.11
C ALA A 16 14.18 -14.52 24.19
N PRO A 17 13.38 -13.47 23.88
CA PRO A 17 13.85 -12.39 23.04
C PRO A 17 15.08 -11.69 23.63
N ARG A 18 16.07 -11.42 22.78
CA ARG A 18 17.29 -10.68 23.14
C ARG A 18 17.06 -9.18 22.98
N ASN A 19 17.89 -8.34 23.60
CA ASN A 19 17.80 -6.88 23.42
C ASN A 19 17.89 -6.47 21.94
N ALA A 20 18.70 -7.18 21.14
CA ALA A 20 18.79 -6.95 19.70
C ALA A 20 17.48 -7.24 18.95
N ASP A 21 16.69 -8.21 19.39
CA ASP A 21 15.40 -8.54 18.81
C ASP A 21 14.42 -7.38 18.99
N TRP A 22 14.34 -6.81 20.21
CA TRP A 22 13.51 -5.64 20.49
C TRP A 22 13.98 -4.39 19.74
N ALA A 23 15.29 -4.20 19.63
CA ALA A 23 15.86 -3.09 18.87
C ALA A 23 15.46 -3.14 17.38
N SER A 24 15.37 -4.35 16.80
CA SER A 24 15.04 -4.55 15.38
C SER A 24 13.64 -4.07 15.01
N ILE A 25 12.67 -4.15 15.93
CA ILE A 25 11.27 -3.74 15.75
C ILE A 25 10.93 -2.44 16.51
N LEU A 26 11.93 -1.69 16.95
CA LEU A 26 11.70 -0.47 17.73
C LEU A 26 10.80 0.56 17.01
N PRO A 27 10.96 0.83 15.69
CA PRO A 27 10.05 1.73 14.97
C PRO A 27 8.59 1.26 15.02
N GLU A 28 8.34 -0.04 14.89
CA GLU A 28 7.02 -0.66 14.97
C GLU A 28 6.41 -0.51 16.36
N ILE A 29 7.22 -0.76 17.41
CA ILE A 29 6.82 -0.57 18.81
C ILE A 29 6.48 0.90 19.08
N CYS A 30 7.26 1.85 18.54
CA CYS A 30 6.99 3.27 18.69
C CYS A 30 5.64 3.65 18.06
N VAL A 31 5.31 3.14 16.87
CA VAL A 31 4.00 3.41 16.23
C VAL A 31 2.86 2.74 17.00
N ALA A 32 3.04 1.50 17.47
CA ALA A 32 2.05 0.81 18.30
C ALA A 32 1.84 1.53 19.65
N GLY A 33 2.92 1.97 20.29
CA GLY A 33 2.87 2.79 21.49
C GLY A 33 2.19 4.13 21.28
N LEU A 34 2.43 4.78 20.14
CA LEU A 34 1.75 5.99 19.72
C LEU A 34 0.24 5.76 19.53
N ALA A 35 -0.15 4.61 18.95
CA ALA A 35 -1.56 4.23 18.83
C ALA A 35 -2.24 4.13 20.20
N LEU A 36 -1.59 3.41 21.13
CA LEU A 36 -2.08 3.30 22.51
C LEU A 36 -2.14 4.66 23.20
N PHE A 37 -1.13 5.51 23.04
CA PHE A 37 -1.11 6.85 23.61
C PHE A 37 -2.24 7.73 23.05
N CYS A 38 -2.51 7.70 21.75
CA CYS A 38 -3.66 8.39 21.15
C CYS A 38 -5.00 7.87 21.69
N LEU A 39 -5.13 6.57 21.95
CA LEU A 39 -6.31 5.97 22.57
C LEU A 39 -6.50 6.48 24.01
N LEU A 40 -5.44 6.49 24.82
CA LEU A 40 -5.46 7.02 26.19
C LEU A 40 -5.82 8.52 26.20
N GLN A 41 -5.27 9.31 25.27
CA GLN A 41 -5.68 10.71 25.10
C GLN A 41 -7.17 10.84 24.76
N ALA A 42 -7.73 9.96 23.93
CA ALA A 42 -9.14 9.98 23.58
C ALA A 42 -10.06 9.70 24.78
N MET A 43 -9.58 8.87 25.72
CA MET A 43 -10.32 8.52 26.95
C MET A 43 -10.21 9.60 28.04
N THR A 44 -9.05 10.25 28.17
CA THR A 44 -8.75 11.16 29.28
C THR A 44 -8.99 12.63 28.94
N LEU A 45 -8.78 13.05 27.70
CA LEU A 45 -8.91 14.45 27.31
C LEU A 45 -10.36 14.89 27.14
N PRO A 46 -10.74 16.06 27.65
CA PRO A 46 -12.05 16.67 27.41
C PRO A 46 -12.21 16.98 25.90
N LYS A 47 -13.47 17.00 25.43
CA LYS A 47 -13.79 17.18 24.00
C LYS A 47 -13.16 18.44 23.37
N SER A 48 -13.00 19.50 24.16
CA SER A 48 -12.44 20.79 23.71
C SER A 48 -10.98 20.72 23.25
N VAL A 49 -10.18 19.78 23.78
CA VAL A 49 -8.75 19.65 23.45
C VAL A 49 -8.41 18.39 22.64
N ARG A 50 -9.41 17.63 22.21
CA ARG A 50 -9.20 16.40 21.38
C ARG A 50 -8.56 16.68 20.02
N TRP A 51 -8.49 17.93 19.58
CA TRP A 51 -7.73 18.34 18.39
C TRP A 51 -6.22 18.07 18.53
N LEU A 52 -5.71 17.90 19.75
CA LEU A 52 -4.33 17.50 19.99
C LEU A 52 -4.02 16.09 19.48
N ILE A 53 -4.99 15.17 19.46
CA ILE A 53 -4.77 13.77 19.11
C ILE A 53 -4.24 13.60 17.67
N PRO A 54 -4.87 14.20 16.63
CA PRO A 54 -4.31 14.19 15.28
C PRO A 54 -2.91 14.83 15.21
N THR A 55 -2.66 15.87 16.00
CA THR A 55 -1.36 16.54 16.06
C THR A 55 -0.30 15.64 16.67
N THR A 56 -0.61 14.97 17.78
CA THR A 56 0.25 13.96 18.42
C THR A 56 0.59 12.83 17.44
N ALA A 57 -0.42 12.30 16.74
CA ALA A 57 -0.22 11.24 15.74
C ALA A 57 0.73 11.67 14.63
N ARG A 58 0.57 12.89 14.09
CA ARG A 58 1.44 13.44 13.02
C ARG A 58 2.87 13.64 13.48
N ILE A 59 3.06 14.25 14.66
CA ILE A 59 4.40 14.46 15.23
C ILE A 59 5.07 13.11 15.49
N GLY A 60 4.36 12.17 16.11
CA GLY A 60 4.88 10.84 16.38
C GLY A 60 5.26 10.09 15.10
N LEU A 61 4.40 10.09 14.06
CA LEU A 61 4.72 9.48 12.76
C LEU A 61 5.93 10.15 12.09
N ALA A 62 6.04 11.49 12.16
CA ALA A 62 7.19 12.21 11.60
C ALA A 62 8.50 11.85 12.34
N LEU A 63 8.46 11.76 13.67
CA LEU A 63 9.62 11.34 14.47
C LEU A 63 10.06 9.91 14.14
N VAL A 64 9.12 8.96 14.06
CA VAL A 64 9.42 7.57 13.67
C VAL A 64 9.93 7.50 12.24
N MET A 65 9.42 8.34 11.33
CA MET A 65 9.93 8.40 9.95
C MET A 65 11.37 8.94 9.90
N ILE A 66 11.70 9.98 10.68
CA ILE A 66 13.08 10.48 10.81
C ILE A 66 13.98 9.39 11.38
N MET A 67 13.53 8.68 12.42
CA MET A 67 14.27 7.55 13.01
C MET A 67 14.52 6.45 11.97
N ALA A 68 13.52 6.09 11.16
CA ALA A 68 13.66 5.11 10.07
C ALA A 68 14.63 5.60 8.98
N LEU A 69 14.62 6.88 8.63
CA LEU A 69 15.52 7.47 7.61
C LEU A 69 16.97 7.56 8.08
N GLN A 70 17.22 7.80 9.35
CA GLN A 70 18.59 7.91 9.90
C GLN A 70 19.34 6.58 9.91
N GLY A 71 18.62 5.44 9.81
CA GLY A 71 19.19 4.12 9.59
C GLY A 71 20.30 3.75 10.56
N GLY A 72 19.99 3.44 11.81
CA GLY A 72 20.96 2.79 12.70
C GLY A 72 21.28 1.39 12.21
N THR A 73 22.48 0.87 12.49
CA THR A 73 22.90 -0.50 12.15
C THR A 73 21.93 -1.59 12.68
N ALA A 74 21.17 -1.26 13.74
CA ALA A 74 20.14 -2.13 14.29
C ALA A 74 18.89 -2.25 13.41
N TRP A 75 18.60 -1.25 12.54
CA TRP A 75 17.39 -1.21 11.68
C TRP A 75 17.71 -1.38 10.20
N ASN A 76 18.98 -1.32 9.84
CA ASN A 76 19.49 -1.47 8.48
C ASN A 76 20.83 -2.20 8.52
N PRO A 77 20.86 -3.50 8.90
CA PRO A 77 22.09 -4.27 8.93
C PRO A 77 22.62 -4.48 7.51
N ALA A 78 23.95 -4.44 7.36
CA ALA A 78 24.62 -4.66 6.07
C ALA A 78 24.30 -6.03 5.48
N GLU A 79 24.11 -7.05 6.37
CA GLU A 79 23.73 -8.40 5.99
C GLU A 79 22.33 -8.73 6.55
N PRO A 80 21.52 -9.53 5.82
CA PRO A 80 20.21 -9.96 6.29
C PRO A 80 20.32 -10.69 7.63
N THR A 81 19.72 -10.13 8.68
CA THR A 81 19.81 -10.66 10.05
C THR A 81 18.44 -11.11 10.54
N SER A 82 18.38 -12.33 11.09
CA SER A 82 17.16 -12.91 11.67
C SER A 82 17.06 -12.59 13.16
N PHE A 83 15.83 -12.26 13.59
CA PHE A 83 15.47 -11.91 14.96
C PHE A 83 14.27 -12.74 15.43
N PHE A 84 14.00 -12.75 16.73
CA PHE A 84 12.91 -13.51 17.35
C PHE A 84 12.86 -14.97 16.88
N ALA A 85 13.99 -15.67 17.02
CA ALA A 85 14.11 -17.08 16.59
C ALA A 85 13.71 -17.32 15.10
N GLY A 86 13.91 -16.34 14.23
CA GLY A 86 13.61 -16.45 12.80
C GLY A 86 12.20 -16.00 12.38
N LEU A 87 11.39 -15.46 13.30
CA LEU A 87 10.07 -14.91 12.97
C LEU A 87 10.16 -13.66 12.10
N THR A 88 11.21 -12.85 12.32
CA THR A 88 11.47 -11.63 11.55
C THR A 88 12.89 -11.65 10.98
N LYS A 89 13.06 -10.95 9.86
CA LYS A 89 14.33 -10.80 9.16
C LYS A 89 14.42 -9.38 8.63
N LEU A 90 15.48 -8.68 9.00
CA LEU A 90 15.80 -7.39 8.43
C LEU A 90 16.74 -7.57 7.24
N SER A 91 16.36 -6.97 6.13
CA SER A 91 17.18 -6.80 4.94
C SER A 91 17.24 -5.31 4.64
N ALA A 92 18.46 -4.78 4.47
CA ALA A 92 18.74 -3.35 4.35
C ALA A 92 17.86 -2.64 3.32
N ASP A 93 17.73 -3.21 2.13
CA ASP A 93 17.09 -2.52 1.00
C ASP A 93 15.57 -2.73 0.92
N SER A 94 15.06 -3.86 1.42
CA SER A 94 13.64 -4.20 1.27
C SER A 94 12.77 -3.65 2.40
N ALA A 95 13.16 -3.89 3.64
CA ALA A 95 12.34 -3.50 4.78
C ALA A 95 12.24 -1.99 4.94
N GLN A 96 13.35 -1.25 4.73
CA GLN A 96 13.40 0.19 4.95
C GLN A 96 12.55 0.98 3.96
N GLY A 97 12.64 0.68 2.67
CA GLY A 97 11.85 1.36 1.64
C GLY A 97 10.34 1.20 1.85
N PHE A 98 9.92 0.01 2.24
CA PHE A 98 8.51 -0.26 2.54
C PHE A 98 8.06 0.36 3.86
N ARG A 99 8.88 0.35 4.93
CA ARG A 99 8.60 1.09 6.18
C ARG A 99 8.35 2.56 5.92
N ILE A 100 9.22 3.22 5.14
CA ILE A 100 9.06 4.63 4.75
C ILE A 100 7.76 4.82 3.96
N THR A 101 7.44 3.93 3.03
CA THR A 101 6.19 3.99 2.25
C THR A 101 4.95 3.92 3.16
N PHE A 102 4.94 3.04 4.16
CA PHE A 102 3.84 2.91 5.11
C PHE A 102 3.72 4.14 6.02
N LEU A 103 4.82 4.62 6.58
CA LEU A 103 4.86 5.81 7.43
C LEU A 103 4.43 7.06 6.68
N LEU A 104 4.94 7.26 5.46
CA LEU A 104 4.56 8.38 4.59
C LEU A 104 3.06 8.34 4.27
N SER A 105 2.54 7.18 3.88
CA SER A 105 1.12 7.00 3.59
C SER A 105 0.24 7.30 4.81
N ALA A 106 0.64 6.83 5.99
CA ALA A 106 -0.08 7.11 7.24
C ALA A 106 -0.04 8.59 7.62
N LEU A 107 1.12 9.23 7.51
CA LEU A 107 1.29 10.66 7.80
C LEU A 107 0.42 11.50 6.87
N LEU A 108 0.46 11.26 5.57
CA LEU A 108 -0.37 11.97 4.59
C LEU A 108 -1.87 11.69 4.82
N THR A 109 -2.25 10.45 5.12
CA THR A 109 -3.64 10.11 5.48
C THR A 109 -4.10 10.86 6.72
N SER A 110 -3.25 11.01 7.74
CA SER A 110 -3.57 11.79 8.95
C SER A 110 -3.85 13.27 8.64
N PHE A 111 -3.11 13.87 7.70
CA PHE A 111 -3.38 15.24 7.24
C PHE A 111 -4.73 15.33 6.52
N LEU A 112 -4.99 14.42 5.59
CA LEU A 112 -6.25 14.35 4.85
C LEU A 112 -7.45 14.14 5.80
N ALA A 113 -7.33 13.21 6.75
CA ALA A 113 -8.36 12.91 7.73
C ALA A 113 -8.70 14.13 8.59
N GLY A 114 -7.69 14.90 9.03
CA GLY A 114 -7.90 16.12 9.81
C GLY A 114 -8.74 17.17 9.08
N ARG A 115 -8.58 17.32 7.77
CA ARG A 115 -9.39 18.23 6.96
C ARG A 115 -10.77 17.64 6.65
N PHE A 116 -10.82 16.35 6.29
CA PHE A 116 -12.05 15.64 5.92
C PHE A 116 -13.09 15.62 7.05
N PHE A 117 -12.66 15.24 8.27
CA PHE A 117 -13.54 15.14 9.42
C PHE A 117 -13.89 16.48 10.09
N LYS A 118 -13.24 17.57 9.70
CA LYS A 118 -13.64 18.92 10.14
C LYS A 118 -15.04 19.29 9.64
N GLU A 119 -15.38 18.87 8.43
CA GLU A 119 -16.68 19.13 7.80
C GLU A 119 -17.68 17.99 7.99
N ARG A 120 -17.20 16.79 8.31
CA ARG A 120 -18.00 15.57 8.47
C ARG A 120 -17.81 15.01 9.87
N PRO A 121 -18.76 15.23 10.79
CA PRO A 121 -18.60 14.85 12.20
C PRO A 121 -18.49 13.34 12.36
N ALA A 122 -17.30 12.88 12.71
CA ALA A 122 -16.97 11.52 13.09
C ALA A 122 -15.86 11.53 14.16
N PRO A 123 -15.67 10.46 14.96
CA PRO A 123 -14.66 10.39 16.02
C PRO A 123 -13.24 10.37 15.46
N ILE A 124 -12.63 11.53 15.22
CA ILE A 124 -11.31 11.64 14.59
C ILE A 124 -10.20 10.96 15.41
N ALA A 125 -10.35 10.87 16.73
CA ALA A 125 -9.40 10.21 17.61
C ALA A 125 -9.33 8.70 17.32
N ASP A 126 -10.49 8.05 17.24
CA ASP A 126 -10.59 6.62 16.97
C ASP A 126 -10.05 6.29 15.55
N TYR A 127 -10.29 7.19 14.59
CA TYR A 127 -9.72 7.05 13.25
C TYR A 127 -8.19 7.00 13.27
N HIS A 128 -7.55 7.93 14.01
CA HIS A 128 -6.09 7.98 14.12
C HIS A 128 -5.52 6.78 14.89
N HIS A 129 -6.22 6.33 15.95
CA HIS A 129 -5.82 5.12 16.65
C HIS A 129 -5.77 3.92 15.70
N VAL A 130 -6.86 3.65 14.96
CA VAL A 130 -6.91 2.53 14.02
C VAL A 130 -5.89 2.70 12.88
N LEU A 131 -5.71 3.92 12.36
CA LEU A 131 -4.69 4.22 11.35
C LEU A 131 -3.28 3.84 11.81
N LEU A 132 -2.92 4.17 13.07
CA LEU A 132 -1.62 3.85 13.64
C LEU A 132 -1.44 2.34 13.86
N VAL A 133 -2.48 1.62 14.31
CA VAL A 133 -2.45 0.15 14.43
C VAL A 133 -2.21 -0.49 13.06
N VAL A 134 -2.92 -0.06 12.02
CA VAL A 134 -2.74 -0.53 10.64
C VAL A 134 -1.30 -0.26 10.17
N THR A 135 -0.76 0.90 10.49
CA THR A 135 0.60 1.28 10.09
C THR A 135 1.64 0.41 10.78
N ALA A 136 1.53 0.18 12.08
CA ALA A 136 2.43 -0.69 12.83
C ALA A 136 2.41 -2.13 12.27
N ALA A 137 1.22 -2.65 11.94
CA ALA A 137 1.06 -3.96 11.35
C ALA A 137 1.72 -4.05 9.95
N PHE A 138 1.57 -3.05 9.08
CA PHE A 138 2.25 -3.00 7.80
C PHE A 138 3.78 -2.89 7.93
N MET A 139 4.28 -2.15 8.92
CA MET A 139 5.71 -2.07 9.17
C MET A 139 6.26 -3.43 9.64
N LEU A 140 5.54 -4.15 10.50
CA LEU A 140 5.91 -5.50 10.93
C LEU A 140 5.87 -6.50 9.78
N LEU A 141 4.91 -6.37 8.85
CA LEU A 141 4.84 -7.17 7.62
C LEU A 141 6.15 -7.08 6.83
N ALA A 142 6.76 -5.88 6.74
CA ALA A 142 7.99 -5.66 5.99
C ALA A 142 9.21 -6.45 6.52
N GLN A 143 9.11 -7.03 7.70
CA GLN A 143 10.16 -7.86 8.31
C GLN A 143 9.80 -9.33 8.41
N SER A 144 8.66 -9.76 7.87
CA SER A 144 8.19 -11.14 8.02
C SER A 144 9.16 -12.14 7.41
N ASN A 145 9.59 -13.12 8.17
CA ASN A 145 10.37 -14.28 7.71
C ASN A 145 9.70 -15.62 8.06
N HIS A 146 8.45 -15.54 8.48
CA HIS A 146 7.66 -16.67 8.93
C HIS A 146 6.19 -16.46 8.58
N PHE A 147 5.48 -17.51 8.19
CA PHE A 147 4.06 -17.38 7.82
C PHE A 147 3.18 -16.86 8.95
N VAL A 148 3.51 -17.15 10.22
CA VAL A 148 2.74 -16.59 11.36
C VAL A 148 2.89 -15.09 11.42
N THR A 149 4.09 -14.54 11.32
CA THR A 149 4.30 -13.07 11.34
C THR A 149 3.64 -12.42 10.14
N LEU A 150 3.78 -12.99 8.96
CA LEU A 150 3.13 -12.51 7.73
C LEU A 150 1.61 -12.49 7.89
N PHE A 151 1.00 -13.58 8.31
CA PHE A 151 -0.46 -13.70 8.43
C PHE A 151 -1.01 -12.75 9.50
N VAL A 152 -0.42 -12.74 10.71
CA VAL A 152 -0.87 -11.85 11.79
C VAL A 152 -0.76 -10.38 11.40
N SER A 153 0.35 -9.98 10.77
CA SER A 153 0.54 -8.60 10.31
C SER A 153 -0.49 -8.20 9.24
N LEU A 154 -0.71 -9.07 8.24
CA LEU A 154 -1.70 -8.82 7.19
C LEU A 154 -3.13 -8.73 7.73
N GLU A 155 -3.52 -9.64 8.64
CA GLU A 155 -4.88 -9.67 9.17
C GLU A 155 -5.14 -8.54 10.16
N THR A 156 -4.17 -8.18 11.00
CA THR A 156 -4.28 -7.00 11.87
C THR A 156 -4.52 -5.74 11.04
N ALA A 157 -3.75 -5.55 9.97
CA ALA A 157 -3.96 -4.43 9.06
C ALA A 157 -5.30 -4.51 8.34
N ALA A 158 -5.71 -5.70 7.87
CA ALA A 158 -6.98 -5.90 7.16
C ALA A 158 -8.19 -5.54 8.01
N VAL A 159 -8.24 -6.03 9.27
CA VAL A 159 -9.34 -5.72 10.21
C VAL A 159 -9.42 -4.21 10.45
N GLY A 160 -8.27 -3.54 10.67
CA GLY A 160 -8.24 -2.08 10.81
C GLY A 160 -8.76 -1.37 9.56
N LEU A 161 -8.37 -1.82 8.36
CA LEU A 161 -8.86 -1.25 7.11
C LEU A 161 -10.37 -1.47 6.89
N TYR A 162 -10.93 -2.62 7.29
CA TYR A 162 -12.39 -2.84 7.23
C TYR A 162 -13.13 -1.81 8.06
N VAL A 163 -12.63 -1.51 9.28
CA VAL A 163 -13.17 -0.47 10.15
C VAL A 163 -13.04 0.92 9.51
N LEU A 164 -11.88 1.25 8.93
CA LEU A 164 -11.64 2.55 8.30
C LEU A 164 -12.47 2.76 7.03
N VAL A 165 -12.79 1.71 6.28
CA VAL A 165 -13.66 1.77 5.09
C VAL A 165 -15.11 2.04 5.51
N GLY A 166 -15.64 1.30 6.49
CA GLY A 166 -16.97 1.48 7.03
C GLY A 166 -17.10 2.61 8.07
N TYR A 167 -16.16 3.56 8.10
CA TYR A 167 -16.01 4.52 9.21
C TYR A 167 -17.16 5.51 9.35
N LEU A 168 -17.79 5.92 8.23
CA LEU A 168 -18.94 6.83 8.25
C LEU A 168 -20.22 6.07 8.55
N ARG A 169 -20.52 5.85 9.84
CA ARG A 169 -21.65 5.03 10.33
C ARG A 169 -23.03 5.48 9.85
N ARG A 170 -23.18 6.73 9.41
CA ARG A 170 -24.45 7.28 8.89
C ARG A 170 -24.55 7.18 7.37
N SER A 171 -23.51 6.75 6.67
CA SER A 171 -23.49 6.58 5.22
C SER A 171 -23.68 5.12 4.85
N GLN A 172 -24.79 4.82 4.17
CA GLN A 172 -25.05 3.46 3.66
C GLN A 172 -23.95 2.99 2.71
N ALA A 173 -23.45 3.87 1.83
CA ALA A 173 -22.37 3.54 0.90
C ALA A 173 -21.07 3.16 1.61
N SER A 174 -20.71 3.86 2.72
CA SER A 174 -19.53 3.52 3.52
C SER A 174 -19.70 2.16 4.22
N LEU A 175 -20.89 1.90 4.79
CA LEU A 175 -21.18 0.61 5.44
C LEU A 175 -21.20 -0.55 4.44
N GLU A 176 -21.83 -0.36 3.29
CA GLU A 176 -21.85 -1.34 2.19
C GLU A 176 -20.43 -1.65 1.72
N ALA A 177 -19.60 -0.63 1.48
CA ALA A 177 -18.21 -0.80 1.12
C ALA A 177 -17.41 -1.57 2.18
N GLY A 178 -17.65 -1.27 3.47
CA GLY A 178 -17.04 -1.97 4.60
C GLY A 178 -17.40 -3.45 4.62
N VAL A 179 -18.68 -3.79 4.42
CA VAL A 179 -19.16 -5.19 4.38
C VAL A 179 -18.61 -5.92 3.15
N LYS A 180 -18.65 -5.29 1.96
CA LYS A 180 -18.06 -5.88 0.73
C LYS A 180 -16.57 -6.17 0.92
N TYR A 181 -15.83 -5.26 1.56
CA TYR A 181 -14.42 -5.43 1.81
C TYR A 181 -14.15 -6.52 2.85
N LEU A 182 -14.93 -6.57 3.94
CA LEU A 182 -14.84 -7.62 4.97
C LEU A 182 -15.09 -9.02 4.38
N VAL A 183 -16.16 -9.19 3.61
CA VAL A 183 -16.52 -10.51 3.05
C VAL A 183 -15.50 -10.97 2.02
N SER A 184 -15.14 -10.12 1.07
CA SER A 184 -14.14 -10.46 0.04
C SER A 184 -12.73 -10.63 0.62
N GLY A 185 -12.36 -9.80 1.59
CA GLY A 185 -11.10 -9.88 2.32
C GLY A 185 -11.00 -11.14 3.18
N GLY A 186 -12.08 -11.48 3.90
CA GLY A 186 -12.15 -12.71 4.69
C GLY A 186 -12.01 -13.98 3.84
N LEU A 187 -12.61 -14.00 2.64
CA LEU A 187 -12.39 -15.09 1.69
C LEU A 187 -10.92 -15.18 1.26
N SER A 188 -10.30 -14.05 0.95
CA SER A 188 -8.88 -14.00 0.59
C SER A 188 -7.98 -14.52 1.72
N SER A 189 -8.28 -14.15 2.98
CA SER A 189 -7.56 -14.61 4.16
C SER A 189 -7.73 -16.11 4.40
N ALA A 190 -8.93 -16.64 4.15
CA ALA A 190 -9.18 -18.08 4.23
C ALA A 190 -8.38 -18.86 3.18
N LEU A 191 -8.30 -18.35 1.93
CA LEU A 191 -7.47 -18.94 0.87
C LEU A 191 -5.99 -18.92 1.26
N LEU A 192 -5.49 -17.78 1.75
CA LEU A 192 -4.11 -17.63 2.20
C LEU A 192 -3.78 -18.62 3.33
N LEU A 193 -4.63 -18.69 4.37
CA LEU A 193 -4.44 -19.58 5.50
C LEU A 193 -4.50 -21.06 5.09
N MET A 194 -5.46 -21.46 4.26
CA MET A 194 -5.56 -22.80 3.72
C MET A 194 -4.29 -23.17 2.95
N GLY A 195 -3.79 -22.25 2.11
CA GLY A 195 -2.55 -22.45 1.38
C GLY A 195 -1.34 -22.66 2.30
N ILE A 196 -1.24 -21.87 3.39
CA ILE A 196 -0.20 -22.02 4.42
C ILE A 196 -0.28 -23.40 5.07
N VAL A 197 -1.48 -23.85 5.44
CA VAL A 197 -1.70 -25.19 6.06
C VAL A 197 -1.26 -26.31 5.11
N LEU A 198 -1.58 -26.21 3.82
CA LEU A 198 -1.18 -27.22 2.82
C LEU A 198 0.34 -27.25 2.62
N VAL A 199 1.00 -26.10 2.57
CA VAL A 199 2.47 -26.02 2.49
C VAL A 199 3.09 -26.59 3.76
N TYR A 200 2.58 -26.23 4.94
CA TYR A 200 3.01 -26.78 6.23
C TYR A 200 2.92 -28.30 6.27
N GLY A 201 1.77 -28.85 5.92
CA GLY A 201 1.55 -30.30 5.92
C GLY A 201 2.39 -31.06 4.88
N SER A 202 2.68 -30.43 3.73
CA SER A 202 3.42 -31.07 2.64
C SER A 202 4.94 -31.07 2.81
N LEU A 203 5.49 -30.12 3.57
CA LEU A 203 6.93 -29.96 3.80
C LEU A 203 7.33 -30.32 5.23
N GLY A 204 6.36 -30.66 6.10
CA GLY A 204 6.60 -31.03 7.49
C GLY A 204 7.51 -32.26 7.62
N ALA A 205 8.62 -32.11 8.38
CA ALA A 205 9.52 -33.16 8.73
C ALA A 205 10.01 -32.94 10.16
N PRO A 206 10.40 -33.99 10.90
CA PRO A 206 10.96 -33.84 12.27
C PRO A 206 12.13 -32.85 12.27
N GLY A 207 12.07 -31.83 13.14
CA GLY A 207 13.11 -30.81 13.28
C GLY A 207 13.11 -29.71 12.21
N VAL A 208 12.13 -29.68 11.31
CA VAL A 208 11.97 -28.64 10.29
C VAL A 208 10.78 -27.75 10.65
N ASP A 209 11.01 -26.45 10.79
CA ASP A 209 9.94 -25.44 10.90
C ASP A 209 9.45 -25.08 9.49
N SER A 210 8.46 -25.83 9.01
CA SER A 210 7.87 -25.64 7.69
C SER A 210 6.96 -24.39 7.55
N LEU A 211 7.00 -23.48 8.53
CA LEU A 211 6.42 -22.13 8.44
C LEU A 211 7.49 -21.04 8.29
N ASN A 212 8.77 -21.36 8.57
CA ASN A 212 9.89 -20.44 8.39
C ASN A 212 10.32 -20.37 6.91
N PHE A 213 10.51 -19.17 6.40
CA PHE A 213 10.78 -18.95 4.97
C PHE A 213 12.11 -19.51 4.49
N ASP A 214 13.16 -19.39 5.31
CA ASP A 214 14.49 -19.93 4.95
C ASP A 214 14.45 -21.45 4.90
N GLN A 215 13.70 -22.12 5.81
CA GLN A 215 13.56 -23.58 5.83
C GLN A 215 12.69 -24.11 4.69
N ILE A 216 11.60 -23.39 4.32
CA ILE A 216 10.79 -23.71 3.15
C ILE A 216 11.64 -23.62 1.89
N ASN A 217 12.41 -22.52 1.75
CA ASN A 217 13.31 -22.32 0.62
C ASN A 217 14.29 -23.50 0.49
N ALA A 218 14.97 -23.87 1.57
CA ALA A 218 15.89 -25.00 1.59
C ALA A 218 15.23 -26.33 1.23
N ALA A 219 14.01 -26.60 1.73
CA ALA A 219 13.26 -27.79 1.40
C ALA A 219 12.88 -27.86 -0.10
N LEU A 220 12.43 -26.73 -0.67
CA LEU A 220 12.09 -26.64 -2.09
C LEU A 220 13.32 -26.72 -2.99
N ALA A 221 14.44 -26.13 -2.60
CA ALA A 221 15.73 -26.26 -3.29
C ALA A 221 16.24 -27.71 -3.32
N ALA A 222 15.95 -28.48 -2.26
CA ALA A 222 16.23 -29.92 -2.18
C ALA A 222 15.25 -30.80 -2.98
N GLY A 223 14.33 -30.21 -3.75
CA GLY A 223 13.39 -30.92 -4.60
C GLY A 223 12.20 -31.57 -3.88
N LYS A 224 11.89 -31.17 -2.64
CA LYS A 224 10.79 -31.75 -1.84
C LYS A 224 9.40 -31.23 -2.20
N ALA A 225 9.25 -30.48 -3.29
CA ALA A 225 7.96 -29.98 -3.75
C ALA A 225 7.02 -31.11 -4.16
N THR A 226 5.82 -31.17 -3.59
CA THR A 226 4.75 -32.11 -3.92
C THR A 226 3.61 -31.41 -4.66
N ALA A 227 2.66 -32.17 -5.21
CA ALA A 227 1.43 -31.60 -5.78
C ALA A 227 0.67 -30.77 -4.73
N LEU A 228 0.65 -31.22 -3.47
CA LEU A 228 0.01 -30.50 -2.36
C LEU A 228 0.70 -29.16 -2.07
N THR A 229 2.03 -29.11 -2.12
CA THR A 229 2.82 -27.87 -2.03
C THR A 229 2.42 -26.88 -3.12
N MET A 230 2.23 -27.36 -4.37
CA MET A 230 1.86 -26.49 -5.50
C MET A 230 0.44 -25.93 -5.38
N VAL A 231 -0.51 -26.75 -4.88
CA VAL A 231 -1.87 -26.26 -4.59
C VAL A 231 -1.84 -25.23 -3.46
N GLY A 232 -1.09 -25.51 -2.37
CA GLY A 232 -0.90 -24.56 -1.29
C GLY A 232 -0.31 -23.23 -1.76
N LEU A 233 0.73 -23.29 -2.60
CA LEU A 233 1.33 -22.11 -3.21
C LEU A 233 0.33 -21.30 -4.05
N ALA A 234 -0.47 -21.96 -4.89
CA ALA A 234 -1.48 -21.29 -5.71
C ALA A 234 -2.51 -20.53 -4.84
N LEU A 235 -2.95 -21.12 -3.73
CA LEU A 235 -3.87 -20.49 -2.78
C LEU A 235 -3.22 -19.30 -2.06
N ILE A 236 -1.95 -19.43 -1.63
CA ILE A 236 -1.18 -18.34 -1.02
C ILE A 236 -1.04 -17.17 -1.99
N LEU A 237 -0.64 -17.44 -3.23
CA LEU A 237 -0.48 -16.39 -4.25
C LEU A 237 -1.84 -15.76 -4.62
N GLY A 238 -2.93 -16.54 -4.66
CA GLY A 238 -4.27 -16.00 -4.86
C GLY A 238 -4.69 -15.03 -3.75
N GLY A 239 -4.46 -15.39 -2.49
CA GLY A 239 -4.71 -14.51 -1.34
C GLY A 239 -3.85 -13.24 -1.37
N ALA A 240 -2.57 -13.36 -1.70
CA ALA A 240 -1.68 -12.20 -1.85
C ALA A 240 -2.06 -11.32 -3.06
N ALA A 241 -2.48 -11.92 -4.17
CA ALA A 241 -2.95 -11.21 -5.37
C ALA A 241 -4.22 -10.40 -5.09
N PHE A 242 -5.12 -10.89 -4.24
CA PHE A 242 -6.28 -10.13 -3.76
C PHE A 242 -5.85 -8.87 -3.00
N LYS A 243 -4.87 -8.97 -2.10
CA LYS A 243 -4.36 -7.81 -1.31
C LYS A 243 -3.73 -6.75 -2.21
N LEU A 244 -3.09 -7.13 -3.31
CA LEU A 244 -2.58 -6.20 -4.34
C LEU A 244 -3.71 -5.63 -5.22
N GLY A 245 -4.79 -6.36 -5.39
CA GLY A 245 -5.85 -6.05 -6.33
C GLY A 245 -5.52 -6.47 -7.76
N ALA A 246 -4.84 -7.61 -7.93
CA ALA A 246 -4.51 -8.19 -9.22
C ALA A 246 -5.72 -8.91 -9.84
N PHE A 247 -5.77 -8.98 -11.18
CA PHE A 247 -6.75 -9.81 -11.89
C PHE A 247 -6.53 -11.30 -11.55
N PRO A 248 -7.60 -12.07 -11.31
CA PRO A 248 -9.03 -11.72 -11.32
C PRO A 248 -9.57 -11.18 -9.98
N PHE A 249 -8.74 -11.03 -8.96
CA PHE A 249 -9.13 -10.72 -7.58
C PHE A 249 -9.34 -9.21 -7.30
N HIS A 250 -9.46 -8.37 -8.34
CA HIS A 250 -9.56 -6.90 -8.23
C HIS A 250 -11.00 -6.38 -8.11
N ALA A 251 -12.02 -7.23 -8.26
CA ALA A 251 -13.43 -6.81 -8.41
C ALA A 251 -13.96 -5.97 -7.22
N TRP A 252 -13.40 -6.12 -6.02
CA TRP A 252 -13.79 -5.37 -4.83
C TRP A 252 -13.32 -3.89 -4.85
N ILE A 253 -12.27 -3.58 -5.62
CA ILE A 253 -11.58 -2.28 -5.54
C ILE A 253 -12.48 -1.10 -5.90
N PRO A 254 -13.23 -1.09 -7.03
CA PRO A 254 -14.03 0.07 -7.43
C PRO A 254 -15.09 0.43 -6.38
N ASP A 255 -15.80 -0.55 -5.86
CA ASP A 255 -16.89 -0.33 -4.90
C ASP A 255 -16.36 0.11 -3.53
N VAL A 256 -15.30 -0.54 -3.06
CA VAL A 256 -14.70 -0.22 -1.76
C VAL A 256 -14.05 1.18 -1.77
N TYR A 257 -13.32 1.54 -2.83
CA TYR A 257 -12.70 2.85 -2.92
C TYR A 257 -13.72 3.98 -3.08
N GLN A 258 -14.79 3.73 -3.81
CA GLN A 258 -15.87 4.70 -3.96
C GLN A 258 -16.60 4.92 -2.65
N GLY A 259 -16.95 3.86 -1.92
CA GLY A 259 -17.72 3.93 -0.68
C GLY A 259 -16.89 4.32 0.55
N ALA A 260 -15.58 4.13 0.56
CA ALA A 260 -14.73 4.53 1.68
C ALA A 260 -14.59 6.06 1.79
N PRO A 261 -14.36 6.61 3.01
CA PRO A 261 -13.96 8.01 3.16
C PRO A 261 -12.71 8.32 2.32
N THR A 262 -12.66 9.48 1.67
CA THR A 262 -11.53 9.83 0.77
C THR A 262 -10.13 9.66 1.39
N PRO A 263 -9.87 9.99 2.69
CA PRO A 263 -8.57 9.70 3.32
C PRO A 263 -8.27 8.19 3.37
N THR A 264 -9.30 7.37 3.64
CA THR A 264 -9.16 5.90 3.64
C THR A 264 -8.94 5.36 2.23
N THR A 265 -9.62 5.92 1.22
CA THR A 265 -9.38 5.57 -0.20
C THR A 265 -7.91 5.81 -0.58
N ALA A 266 -7.32 6.93 -0.16
CA ALA A 266 -5.91 7.22 -0.39
C ALA A 266 -4.98 6.21 0.31
N LEU A 267 -5.29 5.82 1.55
CA LEU A 267 -4.54 4.80 2.31
C LEU A 267 -4.61 3.42 1.64
N LEU A 268 -5.81 3.00 1.20
CA LEU A 268 -6.01 1.76 0.46
C LEU A 268 -5.22 1.75 -0.86
N GLY A 269 -5.28 2.86 -1.59
CA GLY A 269 -4.54 3.02 -2.84
C GLY A 269 -3.03 2.92 -2.67
N THR A 270 -2.49 3.33 -1.55
CA THR A 270 -1.04 3.44 -1.30
C THR A 270 -0.52 2.36 -0.37
N ALA A 271 -0.74 2.47 0.94
CA ALA A 271 -0.17 1.54 1.93
C ALA A 271 -0.68 0.10 1.77
N SER A 272 -1.99 -0.10 1.56
CA SER A 272 -2.53 -1.45 1.39
C SER A 272 -2.02 -2.10 0.09
N LYS A 273 -1.89 -1.32 -0.99
CA LYS A 273 -1.29 -1.78 -2.25
C LYS A 273 0.19 -2.11 -2.07
N ALA A 274 0.94 -1.28 -1.35
CA ALA A 274 2.34 -1.54 -1.03
C ALA A 274 2.50 -2.85 -0.22
N ALA A 275 1.62 -3.09 0.75
CA ALA A 275 1.60 -4.34 1.51
C ALA A 275 1.34 -5.57 0.63
N GLY A 276 0.38 -5.47 -0.31
CA GLY A 276 0.12 -6.54 -1.29
C GLY A 276 1.30 -6.80 -2.22
N ALA A 277 1.93 -5.75 -2.75
CA ALA A 277 3.12 -5.86 -3.61
C ALA A 277 4.31 -6.46 -2.85
N PHE A 278 4.56 -5.99 -1.63
CA PHE A 278 5.63 -6.52 -0.77
C PHE A 278 5.39 -8.00 -0.44
N THR A 279 4.16 -8.37 -0.08
CA THR A 279 3.82 -9.77 0.23
C THR A 279 4.11 -10.69 -0.95
N LEU A 280 3.69 -10.32 -2.16
CA LEU A 280 4.00 -11.10 -3.35
C LEU A 280 5.49 -11.18 -3.61
N LEU A 281 6.20 -10.05 -3.57
CA LEU A 281 7.64 -10.00 -3.76
C LEU A 281 8.35 -10.90 -2.74
N LEU A 282 8.04 -10.74 -1.44
CA LEU A 282 8.62 -11.51 -0.35
C LEU A 282 8.43 -13.01 -0.55
N LEU A 283 7.21 -13.43 -0.91
CA LEU A 283 6.90 -14.84 -1.11
C LEU A 283 7.66 -15.45 -2.29
N VAL A 284 7.73 -14.75 -3.42
CA VAL A 284 8.35 -15.31 -4.64
C VAL A 284 9.87 -15.20 -4.66
N THR A 285 10.46 -14.28 -3.90
CA THR A 285 11.92 -14.14 -3.77
C THR A 285 12.49 -14.78 -2.51
N GLY A 286 11.64 -15.11 -1.53
CA GLY A 286 11.98 -15.76 -0.26
C GLY A 286 11.68 -17.27 -0.29
N PRO A 287 10.58 -17.71 0.38
CA PRO A 287 10.31 -19.14 0.55
C PRO A 287 10.13 -19.88 -0.77
N PHE A 288 9.56 -19.27 -1.81
CA PHE A 288 9.27 -19.92 -3.08
C PHE A 288 10.27 -19.58 -4.20
N ALA A 289 11.42 -18.96 -3.88
CA ALA A 289 12.43 -18.61 -4.87
C ALA A 289 12.92 -19.82 -5.70
N PRO A 290 13.07 -21.06 -5.16
CA PRO A 290 13.44 -22.21 -5.99
C PRO A 290 12.41 -22.56 -7.09
N LEU A 291 11.19 -22.06 -6.99
CA LEU A 291 10.13 -22.24 -7.98
C LEU A 291 10.03 -21.07 -8.98
N ALA A 292 10.96 -20.13 -8.94
CA ALA A 292 10.99 -18.93 -9.80
C ALA A 292 10.78 -19.24 -11.30
N PRO A 293 11.39 -20.27 -11.91
CA PRO A 293 11.15 -20.58 -13.31
C PRO A 293 9.70 -20.91 -13.66
N LYS A 294 8.93 -21.44 -12.70
CA LYS A 294 7.49 -21.72 -12.86
C LYS A 294 6.63 -20.51 -12.54
N LEU A 295 7.05 -19.68 -11.60
CA LEU A 295 6.29 -18.52 -11.12
C LEU A 295 6.41 -17.32 -12.07
N ALA A 296 7.57 -17.10 -12.67
CA ALA A 296 7.83 -15.94 -13.53
C ALA A 296 6.82 -15.80 -14.69
N PRO A 297 6.52 -16.84 -15.49
CA PRO A 297 5.55 -16.72 -16.57
C PRO A 297 4.12 -16.49 -16.04
N LEU A 298 3.75 -17.06 -14.90
CA LEU A 298 2.44 -16.84 -14.27
C LEU A 298 2.28 -15.39 -13.82
N LEU A 299 3.33 -14.82 -13.19
CA LEU A 299 3.34 -13.41 -12.78
C LEU A 299 3.31 -12.47 -13.99
N ALA A 300 4.01 -12.79 -15.07
CA ALA A 300 4.00 -12.03 -16.30
C ALA A 300 2.59 -12.00 -16.95
N ILE A 301 1.93 -13.15 -17.02
CA ILE A 301 0.54 -13.25 -17.51
C ILE A 301 -0.42 -12.47 -16.60
N ALA A 302 -0.30 -12.64 -15.28
CA ALA A 302 -1.11 -11.91 -14.32
C ALA A 302 -0.90 -10.39 -14.44
N ALA A 303 0.34 -9.93 -14.69
CA ALA A 303 0.64 -8.52 -14.94
C ALA A 303 -0.08 -8.00 -16.19
N ILE A 304 0.01 -8.70 -17.32
CA ILE A 304 -0.68 -8.32 -18.58
C ILE A 304 -2.18 -8.21 -18.36
N LEU A 305 -2.79 -9.24 -17.77
CA LEU A 305 -4.24 -9.26 -17.52
C LEU A 305 -4.68 -8.15 -16.56
N THR A 306 -3.87 -7.85 -15.52
CA THR A 306 -4.17 -6.80 -14.55
C THR A 306 -4.06 -5.40 -15.20
N LEU A 307 -3.03 -5.16 -16.03
CA LEU A 307 -2.86 -3.94 -16.81
C LEU A 307 -4.08 -3.69 -17.71
N LEU A 308 -4.51 -4.70 -18.45
CA LEU A 308 -5.65 -4.59 -19.37
C LEU A 308 -6.97 -4.41 -18.62
N ALA A 309 -7.25 -5.24 -17.62
CA ALA A 309 -8.50 -5.19 -16.87
C ALA A 309 -8.72 -3.82 -16.19
N GLY A 310 -7.68 -3.29 -15.51
CA GLY A 310 -7.74 -1.98 -14.85
C GLY A 310 -8.03 -0.85 -15.83
N ASN A 311 -7.32 -0.81 -16.97
CA ASN A 311 -7.48 0.26 -17.95
C ASN A 311 -8.83 0.20 -18.68
N LEU A 312 -9.23 -0.98 -19.16
CA LEU A 312 -10.49 -1.13 -19.89
C LEU A 312 -11.69 -0.77 -19.01
N ALA A 313 -11.67 -1.19 -17.75
CA ALA A 313 -12.71 -0.83 -16.80
C ALA A 313 -12.71 0.67 -16.47
N ALA A 314 -11.54 1.31 -16.37
CA ALA A 314 -11.43 2.74 -16.09
C ALA A 314 -12.02 3.61 -17.21
N LEU A 315 -11.92 3.19 -18.48
CA LEU A 315 -12.50 3.90 -19.62
C LEU A 315 -14.03 3.99 -19.55
N ALA A 316 -14.69 3.00 -18.95
CA ALA A 316 -16.14 2.90 -18.89
C ALA A 316 -16.78 3.66 -17.71
N THR A 317 -15.96 4.36 -16.88
CA THR A 317 -16.45 4.94 -15.64
C THR A 317 -16.40 6.47 -15.64
N THR A 318 -17.40 7.11 -15.03
CA THR A 318 -17.55 8.57 -14.97
C THR A 318 -17.43 9.15 -13.57
N ASP A 319 -17.16 8.33 -12.56
CA ASP A 319 -16.90 8.75 -11.19
C ASP A 319 -15.39 8.81 -10.92
N VAL A 320 -14.90 9.93 -10.39
CA VAL A 320 -13.46 10.17 -10.17
C VAL A 320 -12.84 9.13 -9.24
N LYS A 321 -13.52 8.76 -8.13
CA LYS A 321 -13.01 7.77 -7.17
C LYS A 321 -12.93 6.37 -7.80
N ARG A 322 -13.90 6.01 -8.64
CA ARG A 322 -13.87 4.74 -9.39
C ARG A 322 -12.78 4.73 -10.47
N VAL A 323 -12.57 5.86 -11.18
CA VAL A 323 -11.44 5.98 -12.13
C VAL A 323 -10.12 5.77 -11.41
N LEU A 324 -9.92 6.43 -10.26
CA LEU A 324 -8.70 6.29 -9.45
C LEU A 324 -8.53 4.87 -8.92
N ALA A 325 -9.61 4.21 -8.52
CA ALA A 325 -9.62 2.82 -8.06
C ALA A 325 -9.13 1.87 -9.18
N LEU A 326 -9.73 1.98 -10.37
CA LEU A 326 -9.41 1.12 -11.52
C LEU A 326 -8.04 1.45 -12.14
N SER A 327 -7.66 2.73 -12.19
CA SER A 327 -6.27 3.09 -12.51
C SER A 327 -5.28 2.50 -11.51
N GLY A 328 -5.66 2.42 -10.23
CA GLY A 328 -4.92 1.72 -9.20
C GLY A 328 -4.73 0.23 -9.49
N VAL A 329 -5.71 -0.44 -10.12
CA VAL A 329 -5.54 -1.83 -10.63
C VAL A 329 -4.49 -1.88 -11.74
N SER A 330 -4.50 -0.92 -12.67
CA SER A 330 -3.44 -0.82 -13.70
C SER A 330 -2.06 -0.62 -13.06
N HIS A 331 -1.92 0.23 -12.04
CA HIS A 331 -0.66 0.37 -11.29
C HIS A 331 -0.24 -0.93 -10.57
N ALA A 332 -1.18 -1.76 -10.08
CA ALA A 332 -0.88 -3.10 -9.57
C ALA A 332 -0.30 -4.00 -10.67
N GLY A 333 -0.77 -3.86 -11.91
CA GLY A 333 -0.20 -4.55 -13.08
C GLY A 333 1.27 -4.15 -13.34
N PHE A 334 1.64 -2.86 -13.21
CA PHE A 334 3.04 -2.42 -13.26
C PHE A 334 3.89 -3.03 -12.15
N LEU A 335 3.37 -3.10 -10.93
CA LEU A 335 4.06 -3.74 -9.80
C LEU A 335 4.27 -5.23 -10.05
N LEU A 336 3.26 -5.95 -10.58
CA LEU A 336 3.39 -7.36 -10.96
C LEU A 336 4.42 -7.56 -12.08
N ALA A 337 4.46 -6.66 -13.08
CA ALA A 337 5.45 -6.70 -14.14
C ALA A 337 6.88 -6.53 -13.59
N ALA A 338 7.05 -5.61 -12.63
CA ALA A 338 8.33 -5.42 -11.94
C ALA A 338 8.70 -6.65 -11.09
N ILE A 339 7.75 -7.25 -10.36
CA ILE A 339 8.00 -8.48 -9.58
C ILE A 339 8.39 -9.64 -10.50
N ALA A 340 7.71 -9.82 -11.63
CA ALA A 340 8.08 -10.85 -12.62
C ALA A 340 9.50 -10.63 -13.14
N ALA A 341 9.88 -9.39 -13.43
CA ALA A 341 11.22 -9.03 -13.87
C ALA A 341 12.29 -9.31 -12.79
N VAL A 342 12.00 -9.00 -11.52
CA VAL A 342 12.87 -9.31 -10.38
C VAL A 342 13.07 -10.84 -10.25
N VAL A 343 12.01 -11.62 -10.34
CA VAL A 343 12.05 -13.09 -10.25
C VAL A 343 12.89 -13.69 -11.38
N ILE A 344 12.79 -13.14 -12.60
CA ILE A 344 13.57 -13.62 -13.77
C ILE A 344 15.03 -13.25 -13.67
N SER A 345 15.33 -12.01 -13.23
CA SER A 345 16.71 -11.50 -13.20
C SER A 345 17.48 -11.93 -11.93
N GLY A 346 16.79 -12.30 -10.87
CA GLY A 346 17.40 -12.46 -9.54
C GLY A 346 17.95 -11.14 -8.95
N ALA A 347 17.46 -9.99 -9.44
CA ALA A 347 17.97 -8.67 -9.04
C ALA A 347 17.73 -8.38 -7.56
N SER A 348 18.79 -8.08 -6.83
CA SER A 348 18.75 -7.76 -5.40
C SER A 348 18.13 -6.39 -5.11
N ASP A 349 18.19 -5.46 -6.07
CA ASP A 349 17.65 -4.09 -5.97
C ASP A 349 16.15 -3.98 -6.31
N GLY A 350 15.51 -5.11 -6.64
CA GLY A 350 14.08 -5.19 -6.92
C GLY A 350 13.17 -4.55 -5.85
N PRO A 351 13.36 -4.85 -4.56
CA PRO A 351 12.59 -4.22 -3.49
C PRO A 351 12.71 -2.69 -3.47
N ARG A 352 13.89 -2.16 -3.74
CA ARG A 352 14.15 -0.73 -3.85
C ARG A 352 13.39 -0.10 -5.02
N LEU A 353 13.41 -0.75 -6.19
CA LEU A 353 12.65 -0.30 -7.36
C LEU A 353 11.15 -0.21 -7.06
N LEU A 354 10.58 -1.24 -6.42
CA LEU A 354 9.16 -1.26 -6.06
C LEU A 354 8.81 -0.19 -5.03
N SER A 355 9.64 0.01 -4.00
CA SER A 355 9.39 1.03 -2.97
C SER A 355 9.45 2.44 -3.54
N ILE A 356 10.39 2.75 -4.44
CA ILE A 356 10.46 4.04 -5.15
C ILE A 356 9.19 4.25 -5.98
N TYR A 357 8.78 3.24 -6.76
CA TYR A 357 7.55 3.33 -7.55
C TYR A 357 6.33 3.62 -6.66
N LEU A 358 6.20 2.94 -5.51
CA LEU A 358 5.10 3.10 -4.58
C LEU A 358 5.09 4.46 -3.88
N ILE A 359 6.26 5.01 -3.52
CA ILE A 359 6.38 6.37 -2.97
C ILE A 359 5.92 7.40 -4.01
N VAL A 360 6.38 7.28 -5.23
CA VAL A 360 5.97 8.17 -6.35
C VAL A 360 4.47 8.07 -6.60
N TYR A 361 3.94 6.86 -6.63
CA TYR A 361 2.50 6.61 -6.77
C TYR A 361 1.70 7.22 -5.60
N ALA A 362 2.22 7.12 -4.37
CA ALA A 362 1.60 7.72 -3.19
C ALA A 362 1.52 9.25 -3.33
N VAL A 363 2.60 9.93 -3.73
CA VAL A 363 2.61 11.40 -3.92
C VAL A 363 1.51 11.83 -4.89
N GLY A 364 1.38 11.18 -6.05
CA GLY A 364 0.32 11.48 -7.02
C GLY A 364 -1.09 11.23 -6.47
N THR A 365 -1.29 10.09 -5.80
CA THR A 365 -2.58 9.72 -5.20
C THR A 365 -3.00 10.69 -4.10
N PHE A 366 -2.08 11.11 -3.23
CA PHE A 366 -2.39 12.05 -2.15
C PHE A 366 -2.65 13.46 -2.67
N LEU A 367 -1.98 13.93 -3.74
CA LEU A 367 -2.29 15.20 -4.40
C LEU A 367 -3.72 15.23 -4.94
N VAL A 368 -4.13 14.20 -5.67
CA VAL A 368 -5.50 14.11 -6.18
C VAL A 368 -6.50 14.02 -5.04
N SER A 369 -6.24 13.19 -4.03
CA SER A 369 -7.13 13.03 -2.86
C SER A 369 -7.27 14.33 -2.07
N GLN A 370 -6.18 15.11 -1.93
CA GLN A 370 -6.22 16.41 -1.27
C GLN A 370 -7.11 17.41 -2.03
N ALA A 371 -7.02 17.43 -3.36
CA ALA A 371 -7.90 18.26 -4.17
C ALA A 371 -9.37 17.85 -4.02
N LEU A 372 -9.65 16.54 -4.02
CA LEU A 372 -11.01 16.02 -3.87
C LEU A 372 -11.64 16.36 -2.50
N ILE A 373 -10.86 16.34 -1.43
CA ILE A 373 -11.37 16.64 -0.07
C ILE A 373 -11.79 18.10 0.08
N GLU A 374 -11.10 19.02 -0.59
CA GLU A 374 -11.42 20.45 -0.55
C GLU A 374 -12.64 20.83 -1.41
N LEU A 375 -13.06 19.94 -2.30
CA LEU A 375 -14.24 20.21 -3.13
C LEU A 375 -15.52 20.03 -2.32
N PRO A 376 -16.42 21.02 -2.29
CA PRO A 376 -17.72 20.89 -1.66
C PRO A 376 -18.55 19.87 -2.43
N VAL A 377 -18.95 18.80 -1.78
CA VAL A 377 -19.87 17.79 -2.32
C VAL A 377 -20.82 17.36 -1.21
N ALA A 378 -22.06 17.17 -1.59
CA ALA A 378 -23.08 16.68 -0.66
C ALA A 378 -22.77 15.26 -0.18
N ASP A 379 -22.27 14.43 -1.08
CA ASP A 379 -21.93 13.03 -0.81
C ASP A 379 -20.49 12.72 -1.30
N ASP A 380 -19.63 12.25 -0.38
CA ASP A 380 -18.25 11.85 -0.70
C ASP A 380 -18.15 10.64 -1.62
N HIS A 381 -19.23 9.86 -1.73
CA HIS A 381 -19.28 8.64 -2.54
C HIS A 381 -19.66 8.89 -4.00
N GLN A 382 -20.18 10.07 -4.29
CA GLN A 382 -20.58 10.47 -5.64
C GLN A 382 -19.71 11.65 -6.11
N ARG A 383 -18.70 11.35 -6.90
CA ARG A 383 -17.76 12.31 -7.43
C ARG A 383 -17.73 12.25 -8.96
N PRO A 384 -18.84 12.68 -9.63
CA PRO A 384 -18.89 12.65 -11.07
C PRO A 384 -17.82 13.58 -11.66
N LEU A 385 -17.26 13.20 -12.81
CA LEU A 385 -16.26 14.00 -13.53
C LEU A 385 -16.76 15.43 -13.79
N LEU A 386 -18.05 15.57 -14.11
CA LEU A 386 -18.68 16.86 -14.36
C LEU A 386 -18.65 17.81 -13.15
N GLY A 387 -18.59 17.27 -11.92
CA GLY A 387 -18.44 18.07 -10.69
C GLY A 387 -17.10 18.82 -10.57
N LEU A 388 -16.13 18.50 -11.43
CA LEU A 388 -14.85 19.19 -11.51
C LEU A 388 -14.88 20.44 -12.41
N ARG A 389 -15.97 20.69 -13.17
CA ARG A 389 -16.05 21.79 -14.13
C ARG A 389 -15.78 23.15 -13.49
N GLY A 390 -14.99 23.94 -14.18
CA GLY A 390 -14.63 25.29 -13.73
C GLY A 390 -13.66 25.33 -12.55
N LEU A 391 -13.09 24.21 -12.10
CA LEU A 391 -12.20 24.18 -10.93
C LEU A 391 -11.00 25.13 -11.09
N LEU A 392 -10.43 25.23 -12.28
CA LEU A 392 -9.31 26.13 -12.54
C LEU A 392 -9.64 27.60 -12.22
N ARG A 393 -10.89 28.02 -12.40
CA ARG A 393 -11.36 29.38 -12.09
C ARG A 393 -11.76 29.54 -10.63
N ARG A 394 -12.37 28.49 -10.04
CA ARG A 394 -12.81 28.49 -8.65
C ARG A 394 -11.63 28.39 -7.67
N SER A 395 -10.61 27.61 -8.00
CA SER A 395 -9.37 27.45 -7.21
C SER A 395 -8.22 26.96 -8.08
N PRO A 396 -7.33 27.86 -8.57
CA PRO A 396 -6.14 27.45 -9.34
C PRO A 396 -5.23 26.49 -8.57
N ILE A 397 -5.19 26.60 -7.23
CA ILE A 397 -4.39 25.74 -6.36
C ILE A 397 -4.91 24.28 -6.40
N LEU A 398 -6.22 24.07 -6.33
CA LEU A 398 -6.80 22.74 -6.39
C LEU A 398 -6.68 22.16 -7.81
N ALA A 399 -6.86 22.98 -8.83
CA ALA A 399 -6.65 22.57 -10.21
C ALA A 399 -5.19 22.17 -10.47
N SER A 400 -4.22 22.91 -9.92
CA SER A 400 -2.80 22.54 -10.01
C SER A 400 -2.49 21.25 -9.26
N ALA A 401 -3.08 21.02 -8.08
CA ALA A 401 -2.96 19.76 -7.34
C ALA A 401 -3.46 18.56 -8.16
N LEU A 402 -4.63 18.70 -8.80
CA LEU A 402 -5.13 17.69 -9.76
C LEU A 402 -4.18 17.53 -10.93
N GLY A 403 -3.69 18.65 -11.53
CA GLY A 403 -2.78 18.63 -12.67
C GLY A 403 -1.49 17.86 -12.38
N PHE A 404 -0.80 18.18 -11.28
CA PHE A 404 0.43 17.50 -10.88
C PHE A 404 0.18 16.04 -10.44
N GLY A 405 -0.89 15.81 -9.66
CA GLY A 405 -1.24 14.48 -9.20
C GLY A 405 -1.60 13.53 -10.36
N ILE A 406 -2.52 13.94 -11.22
CA ILE A 406 -2.94 13.18 -12.41
C ILE A 406 -1.78 13.06 -13.41
N GLY A 407 -1.00 14.11 -13.64
CA GLY A 407 0.18 14.07 -14.50
C GLY A 407 1.20 13.04 -14.02
N SER A 408 1.43 12.96 -12.70
CA SER A 408 2.29 11.94 -12.09
C SER A 408 1.71 10.53 -12.25
N LEU A 409 0.42 10.31 -11.96
CA LEU A 409 -0.23 9.01 -12.11
C LEU A 409 -0.29 8.56 -13.58
N ALA A 410 -0.56 9.46 -14.51
CA ALA A 410 -0.51 9.18 -15.95
C ALA A 410 0.90 8.84 -16.43
N GLY A 411 1.93 9.40 -15.78
CA GLY A 411 3.32 9.28 -16.20
C GLY A 411 3.63 10.23 -17.37
N VAL A 412 3.21 11.49 -17.24
CA VAL A 412 3.49 12.54 -18.24
C VAL A 412 4.75 13.31 -17.83
N PRO A 413 5.74 13.51 -18.73
CA PRO A 413 6.88 14.37 -18.45
C PRO A 413 6.40 15.83 -18.16
N PRO A 414 7.04 16.57 -17.25
CA PRO A 414 8.25 16.29 -16.46
C PRO A 414 7.98 15.69 -15.06
N SER A 415 6.89 14.94 -14.86
CA SER A 415 6.56 14.40 -13.54
C SER A 415 7.48 13.24 -13.13
N ILE A 416 7.72 13.07 -11.83
CA ILE A 416 8.46 11.92 -11.30
C ILE A 416 7.78 10.57 -11.64
N GLY A 417 6.45 10.56 -11.81
CA GLY A 417 5.68 9.36 -12.21
C GLY A 417 6.06 8.83 -13.59
N PHE A 418 6.46 9.72 -14.51
CA PHE A 418 7.02 9.30 -15.79
C PHE A 418 8.28 8.46 -15.62
N PHE A 419 9.22 8.92 -14.79
CA PHE A 419 10.47 8.20 -14.54
C PHE A 419 10.23 6.87 -13.85
N ALA A 420 9.31 6.81 -12.89
CA ALA A 420 8.96 5.57 -12.21
C ALA A 420 8.43 4.50 -13.17
N LYS A 421 7.54 4.86 -14.10
CA LYS A 421 7.05 3.97 -15.16
C LYS A 421 8.14 3.61 -16.16
N LEU A 422 8.95 4.60 -16.57
CA LEU A 422 10.05 4.42 -17.51
C LEU A 422 11.07 3.42 -16.98
N LEU A 423 11.45 3.49 -15.70
CA LEU A 423 12.38 2.55 -15.07
C LEU A 423 11.88 1.10 -15.17
N ILE A 424 10.59 0.85 -14.91
CA ILE A 424 10.01 -0.49 -15.08
C ILE A 424 10.04 -0.92 -16.55
N LEU A 425 9.68 -0.03 -17.48
CA LEU A 425 9.72 -0.34 -18.92
C LEU A 425 11.13 -0.67 -19.39
N LEU A 426 12.14 0.10 -18.96
CA LEU A 426 13.55 -0.16 -19.27
C LEU A 426 14.01 -1.49 -18.69
N PHE A 427 13.58 -1.83 -17.48
CA PHE A 427 13.91 -3.10 -16.85
C PHE A 427 13.29 -4.29 -17.61
N LEU A 428 12.03 -4.18 -18.04
CA LEU A 428 11.38 -5.19 -18.89
C LEU A 428 12.07 -5.34 -20.24
N ALA A 429 12.47 -4.23 -20.89
CA ALA A 429 13.19 -4.24 -22.16
C ALA A 429 14.57 -4.89 -22.03
N LYS A 430 15.32 -4.59 -20.96
CA LYS A 430 16.63 -5.20 -20.66
C LYS A 430 16.55 -6.70 -20.51
N LEU A 431 15.43 -7.23 -20.00
CA LEU A 431 15.18 -8.66 -19.82
C LEU A 431 14.50 -9.31 -21.04
N HIS A 432 14.31 -8.58 -22.13
CA HIS A 432 13.61 -9.03 -23.34
C HIS A 432 12.17 -9.54 -23.09
N LEU A 433 11.48 -9.00 -22.06
CA LEU A 433 10.10 -9.34 -21.75
C LEU A 433 9.11 -8.53 -22.61
N TRP A 434 9.23 -8.67 -23.94
CA TRP A 434 8.55 -7.82 -24.94
C TRP A 434 7.02 -7.84 -24.84
N TRP A 435 6.41 -8.98 -24.48
CA TRP A 435 4.96 -9.07 -24.32
C TRP A 435 4.47 -8.25 -23.12
N VAL A 436 5.17 -8.33 -21.97
CA VAL A 436 4.83 -7.53 -20.77
C VAL A 436 5.13 -6.06 -21.04
N PHE A 437 6.26 -5.76 -21.70
CA PHE A 437 6.63 -4.40 -22.11
C PHE A 437 5.57 -3.79 -23.03
N GLY A 438 5.12 -4.50 -24.06
CA GLY A 438 4.08 -4.03 -24.98
C GLY A 438 2.75 -3.78 -24.28
N ALA A 439 2.33 -4.69 -23.39
CA ALA A 439 1.13 -4.50 -22.56
C ALA A 439 1.24 -3.30 -21.61
N ALA A 440 2.41 -3.11 -20.99
CA ALA A 440 2.67 -1.97 -20.10
C ALA A 440 2.67 -0.64 -20.89
N LEU A 441 3.28 -0.61 -22.08
CA LEU A 441 3.28 0.57 -22.95
C LEU A 441 1.87 0.91 -23.43
N LEU A 442 1.09 -0.10 -23.87
CA LEU A 442 -0.32 0.07 -24.21
C LEU A 442 -1.14 0.59 -23.03
N SER A 443 -0.88 0.07 -21.83
CA SER A 443 -1.51 0.53 -20.58
C SER A 443 -1.25 2.02 -20.33
N VAL A 444 -0.02 2.51 -20.56
CA VAL A 444 0.28 3.95 -20.45
C VAL A 444 -0.54 4.74 -21.46
N ALA A 445 -0.58 4.32 -22.73
CA ALA A 445 -1.31 5.03 -23.78
C ALA A 445 -2.83 5.12 -23.47
N VAL A 446 -3.44 4.01 -23.03
CA VAL A 446 -4.86 3.98 -22.67
C VAL A 446 -5.11 4.82 -21.41
N SER A 447 -4.22 4.80 -20.43
CA SER A 447 -4.39 5.54 -19.18
C SER A 447 -4.43 7.06 -19.38
N ILE A 448 -3.72 7.58 -20.37
CA ILE A 448 -3.74 8.99 -20.72
C ILE A 448 -5.18 9.46 -21.00
N HIS A 449 -5.99 8.67 -21.69
CA HIS A 449 -7.35 9.07 -22.07
C HIS A 449 -8.23 9.41 -20.86
N TYR A 450 -8.37 8.50 -19.90
CA TYR A 450 -9.25 8.73 -18.75
C TYR A 450 -8.65 9.72 -17.74
N TYR A 451 -7.32 9.81 -17.62
CA TYR A 451 -6.68 10.80 -16.78
C TYR A 451 -6.84 12.22 -17.36
N PHE A 452 -6.68 12.39 -18.68
CA PHE A 452 -6.90 13.67 -19.32
C PHE A 452 -8.39 14.05 -19.34
N ALA A 453 -9.32 13.10 -19.32
CA ALA A 453 -10.73 13.40 -19.13
C ALA A 453 -10.99 14.11 -17.78
N ILE A 454 -10.34 13.67 -16.69
CA ILE A 454 -10.41 14.37 -15.39
C ILE A 454 -9.87 15.80 -15.50
N LEU A 455 -8.71 16.00 -16.12
CA LEU A 455 -8.08 17.32 -16.26
C LEU A 455 -8.88 18.23 -17.19
N ARG A 456 -9.43 17.67 -18.26
CA ARG A 456 -10.30 18.42 -19.18
C ARG A 456 -11.50 19.02 -18.44
N GLU A 457 -12.21 18.22 -17.64
CA GLU A 457 -13.35 18.73 -16.88
C GLU A 457 -12.93 19.82 -15.87
N ALA A 458 -11.76 19.72 -15.26
CA ALA A 458 -11.27 20.75 -14.33
C ALA A 458 -10.98 22.11 -15.02
N VAL A 459 -10.65 22.11 -16.31
CA VAL A 459 -10.32 23.31 -17.11
C VAL A 459 -11.53 23.88 -17.85
N VAL A 460 -12.46 23.02 -18.30
CA VAL A 460 -13.65 23.43 -19.07
C VAL A 460 -14.54 24.35 -18.23
N ARG A 461 -15.08 25.37 -18.87
CA ARG A 461 -16.02 26.30 -18.23
C ARG A 461 -17.34 25.62 -17.89
N PRO A 462 -18.02 26.03 -16.80
CA PRO A 462 -19.42 25.64 -16.58
C PRO A 462 -20.28 26.00 -17.79
N THR A 463 -21.27 25.16 -18.06
CA THR A 463 -22.10 25.31 -19.30
C THR A 463 -23.12 26.46 -19.21
N ASP A 464 -23.43 26.90 -17.97
CA ASP A 464 -24.32 28.02 -17.71
C ASP A 464 -23.49 29.30 -17.47
N ASP A 465 -23.56 30.26 -18.38
CA ASP A 465 -22.89 31.55 -18.24
C ASP A 465 -23.43 32.40 -17.05
N GLN A 466 -24.47 31.93 -16.36
CA GLN A 466 -25.09 32.56 -15.20
C GLN A 466 -24.66 32.01 -13.86
N GLU A 467 -23.89 30.89 -13.78
CA GLU A 467 -23.35 30.44 -12.53
C GLU A 467 -22.22 31.35 -12.04
N GLU A 468 -22.50 32.10 -10.99
CA GLU A 468 -21.53 32.92 -10.28
C GLU A 468 -20.36 32.08 -9.85
N ILE A 469 -19.15 32.39 -10.30
CA ILE A 469 -17.92 31.65 -9.96
C ILE A 469 -17.58 31.94 -8.49
N VAL A 470 -18.05 31.09 -7.57
CA VAL A 470 -17.71 31.19 -6.17
C VAL A 470 -16.31 30.64 -5.93
N PRO A 471 -15.34 31.49 -5.52
CA PRO A 471 -13.98 31.03 -5.19
C PRO A 471 -14.00 30.03 -4.02
N LEU A 472 -13.17 28.99 -4.13
CA LEU A 472 -13.02 28.02 -3.05
C LEU A 472 -11.86 28.43 -2.13
N GLU A 473 -12.14 28.59 -0.86
CA GLU A 473 -11.12 28.84 0.15
C GLU A 473 -10.43 27.54 0.53
N VAL A 474 -9.12 27.50 0.29
CA VAL A 474 -8.26 26.37 0.65
C VAL A 474 -7.53 26.70 1.95
N SER A 475 -7.58 25.78 2.94
CA SER A 475 -6.91 25.99 4.22
C SER A 475 -5.39 26.13 4.06
N PHE A 476 -4.73 26.82 5.00
CA PHE A 476 -3.26 26.98 4.97
C PHE A 476 -2.54 25.62 4.96
N THR A 477 -2.98 24.67 5.79
CA THR A 477 -2.40 23.33 5.85
C THR A 477 -2.52 22.59 4.51
N SER A 478 -3.68 22.72 3.85
CA SER A 478 -3.89 22.11 2.53
C SER A 478 -3.04 22.77 1.45
N ARG A 479 -2.90 24.11 1.46
CA ARG A 479 -1.99 24.84 0.54
C ARG A 479 -0.55 24.39 0.72
N PHE A 480 -0.09 24.27 1.97
CA PHE A 480 1.27 23.80 2.28
C PHE A 480 1.50 22.37 1.78
N LEU A 481 0.55 21.45 2.06
CA LEU A 481 0.65 20.05 1.63
C LEU A 481 0.65 19.93 0.10
N ILE A 482 -0.24 20.65 -0.58
CA ILE A 482 -0.28 20.70 -2.05
C ILE A 482 1.05 21.23 -2.60
N GLY A 483 1.57 22.31 -2.04
CA GLY A 483 2.86 22.89 -2.45
C GLY A 483 4.01 21.92 -2.27
N ALA A 484 4.12 21.27 -1.10
CA ALA A 484 5.16 20.30 -0.79
C ALA A 484 5.12 19.06 -1.72
N LEU A 485 3.92 18.49 -1.92
CA LEU A 485 3.75 17.32 -2.79
C LEU A 485 3.93 17.67 -4.28
N SER A 486 3.50 18.86 -4.72
CA SER A 486 3.74 19.34 -6.09
C SER A 486 5.24 19.59 -6.33
N ALA A 487 5.94 20.18 -5.36
CA ALA A 487 7.39 20.32 -5.42
C ALA A 487 8.09 18.96 -5.49
N ALA A 488 7.64 17.97 -4.70
CA ALA A 488 8.18 16.61 -4.75
C ALA A 488 7.99 15.95 -6.12
N THR A 489 6.86 16.21 -6.82
CA THR A 489 6.62 15.70 -8.18
C THR A 489 7.58 16.29 -9.21
N ILE A 490 7.96 17.54 -9.07
CA ILE A 490 8.86 18.23 -10.01
C ILE A 490 10.32 18.00 -9.64
N LEU A 491 10.70 18.28 -8.39
CA LEU A 491 12.10 18.15 -7.94
C LEU A 491 12.59 16.71 -7.99
N GLY A 492 11.71 15.74 -7.66
CA GLY A 492 12.05 14.33 -7.78
C GLY A 492 12.40 13.90 -9.19
N SER A 493 11.81 14.53 -10.22
CA SER A 493 12.16 14.24 -11.62
C SER A 493 13.59 14.70 -11.95
N PHE A 494 14.01 15.87 -11.46
CA PHE A 494 15.37 16.36 -11.66
C PHE A 494 16.43 15.49 -10.94
N LEU A 495 16.08 14.94 -9.79
CA LEU A 495 16.97 14.01 -9.07
C LEU A 495 17.09 12.67 -9.81
N ALA A 496 16.01 12.18 -10.43
CA ALA A 496 16.02 10.97 -11.23
C ALA A 496 16.87 11.09 -12.53
N PHE A 497 17.10 12.31 -13.03
CA PHE A 497 18.00 12.57 -14.17
C PHE A 497 19.48 12.54 -13.80
N ARG A 498 19.84 12.69 -12.53
CA ARG A 498 21.23 12.79 -12.08
C ARG A 498 21.84 11.48 -11.57
N GLY A 499 21.05 10.46 -11.35
CA GLY A 499 21.45 9.11 -10.94
C GLY A 499 21.22 8.08 -12.01
#